data_d6594c0f0899421c7808945db763041d
#
_entry.id   d6594c0f0899421c7808945db763041d
#
_cell.length_a   1.000
_cell.length_b   1.000
_cell.length_c   1.000
_cell.angle_alpha   90.00
_cell.angle_beta   90.00
_cell.angle_gamma   90.00
#
_symmetry.space_group_name_H-M   'P 1'
#
loop_
_entity.id
_entity.type
_entity.pdbx_description
1 polymer ?
#
loop_
_entity_poly.entity_id
_entity_poly.type
_entity_poly.pdbx_seq_one_letter_code
_entity_poly.pdbx_strand_id
1 'polypeptide(L)'
;MKNVVIGFLGTQMDMGKKRRWRPTLSLVGHDHFKVDRLEILYDMRFNRLAKQVKREIEEKSPYTDVLLQQIDLNDPWDFQEVYGKLFDFARSYGFDDERERYHVHLTTGTHVAQICWFLLTESRHVPARLIQTGPPGPEDDTPKFDVIDLDLSRYNALQQRFDQLSREYSDQLKGGIETRNPQYNDLIDRVELVASNSDEPILLLGETGTGKTELAERIHSLKLDRRRIKGRLVHVNCATLNGPDAMATLFGQRRSYLGTAGTERSGLLREADGGVLFLDDVDELNPNMQSVLLHAIETGRFYPLGSDHEISSRFHLIAGANRDLRSLAASGQFRQDLLARLNTWNFTLPALRHRTEDIEANLLHELDRCERDLGTNVGFNSDAREMYLSFAKDPSTSWPGNFRDFSGSIRRLCTLAPRGRITRTMVSSEIDALRVDWQSAHANDDYKLVADVLGDAVTDVDPFDLVQLAEVIRTCRNSSSLSAAGRVLFAVSRGKRRTQNDADRLRKYLGKFGLEWGAI
;
A
#
# COMPACT_ATOMS: atom_id res chain seq x y z
N MET A 1 33.45 28.09 -2.79
CA MET A 1 32.13 28.68 -2.55
C MET A 1 32.20 29.50 -1.26
N LYS A 2 31.61 30.69 -1.25
CA LYS A 2 31.54 31.54 -0.05
C LYS A 2 30.37 31.08 0.85
N ASN A 3 30.62 30.99 2.16
CA ASN A 3 29.54 30.67 3.09
C ASN A 3 28.81 31.97 3.49
N VAL A 4 27.53 32.02 3.19
CA VAL A 4 26.63 33.13 3.55
C VAL A 4 25.68 32.66 4.62
N VAL A 5 25.63 33.38 5.75
CA VAL A 5 24.71 33.09 6.84
C VAL A 5 23.63 34.16 6.87
N ILE A 6 22.37 33.78 6.95
CA ILE A 6 21.20 34.66 7.07
C ILE A 6 20.49 34.33 8.38
N GLY A 7 20.21 35.35 9.19
CA GLY A 7 19.50 35.11 10.45
C GLY A 7 18.96 36.38 11.09
N PHE A 8 18.02 36.22 12.00
CA PHE A 8 17.52 37.34 12.79
C PHE A 8 18.52 37.81 13.87
N LEU A 9 18.52 39.09 14.15
CA LEU A 9 19.20 39.63 15.31
C LEU A 9 18.62 39.04 16.62
N GLY A 10 19.47 38.54 17.48
CA GLY A 10 19.06 38.03 18.81
C GLY A 10 18.75 39.11 19.81
N THR A 11 17.60 39.78 19.69
CA THR A 11 17.27 41.02 20.44
C THR A 11 17.42 40.90 21.94
N GLN A 12 17.14 39.73 22.53
CA GLN A 12 17.31 39.51 23.98
C GLN A 12 18.70 38.94 24.33
N MET A 13 19.20 38.02 23.50
CA MET A 13 20.43 37.28 23.81
C MET A 13 21.70 38.01 23.40
N ASP A 14 21.65 38.83 22.34
CA ASP A 14 22.79 39.63 21.89
C ASP A 14 22.91 40.97 22.64
N MET A 15 21.92 41.31 23.50
CA MET A 15 21.95 42.48 24.34
C MET A 15 22.88 42.26 25.54
N GLY A 16 23.91 43.08 25.69
CA GLY A 16 24.79 43.10 26.89
C GLY A 16 26.17 42.45 26.71
N LYS A 17 27.23 43.27 26.85
CA LYS A 17 28.64 42.87 26.69
C LYS A 17 29.16 41.82 27.70
N LYS A 18 28.45 41.57 28.80
CA LYS A 18 28.86 40.65 29.87
C LYS A 18 28.24 39.26 29.82
N ARG A 19 27.42 38.93 28.80
CA ARG A 19 26.85 37.60 28.68
C ARG A 19 27.90 36.61 28.20
N ARG A 20 27.98 35.44 28.83
CA ARG A 20 28.90 34.35 28.48
C ARG A 20 28.68 33.81 27.05
N TRP A 21 27.48 33.97 26.51
CA TRP A 21 27.13 33.49 25.16
C TRP A 21 26.14 34.46 24.50
N ARG A 22 26.43 34.77 23.23
CA ARG A 22 25.63 35.65 22.36
C ARG A 22 25.49 34.98 21.00
N PRO A 23 24.28 34.55 20.61
CA PRO A 23 24.06 33.66 19.45
C PRO A 23 24.61 34.20 18.12
N THR A 24 24.32 35.46 17.78
CA THR A 24 24.77 36.06 16.53
C THR A 24 26.29 36.25 16.49
N LEU A 25 26.90 36.62 17.62
CA LEU A 25 28.34 36.76 17.74
C LEU A 25 29.07 35.41 17.68
N SER A 26 28.44 34.35 18.13
CA SER A 26 29.01 33.01 18.14
C SER A 26 28.98 32.32 16.77
N LEU A 27 28.37 32.92 15.76
CA LEU A 27 28.49 32.45 14.39
C LEU A 27 29.88 32.58 13.80
N VAL A 28 30.68 33.53 14.31
CA VAL A 28 32.05 33.80 13.84
C VAL A 28 33.08 33.34 14.85
N GLY A 29 34.22 32.82 14.36
CA GLY A 29 35.33 32.35 15.21
C GLY A 29 35.31 30.85 15.47
N HIS A 30 34.62 30.07 14.67
CA HIS A 30 34.72 28.62 14.65
C HIS A 30 35.79 28.15 13.65
N ASP A 31 36.71 27.31 14.10
CA ASP A 31 37.82 26.80 13.28
C ASP A 31 37.33 25.94 12.10
N HIS A 32 36.14 25.30 12.26
CA HIS A 32 35.58 24.38 11.28
C HIS A 32 34.56 25.03 10.32
N PHE A 33 34.14 26.28 10.58
CA PHE A 33 33.13 26.96 9.77
C PHE A 33 33.43 28.43 9.60
N LYS A 34 33.94 28.81 8.44
CA LYS A 34 34.22 30.20 8.11
C LYS A 34 32.99 30.87 7.50
N VAL A 35 32.55 31.98 8.09
CA VAL A 35 31.48 32.82 7.57
C VAL A 35 32.09 33.92 6.70
N ASP A 36 31.85 33.90 5.40
CA ASP A 36 32.36 34.92 4.48
C ASP A 36 31.42 36.13 4.41
N ARG A 37 30.11 35.93 4.53
CA ARG A 37 29.10 37.00 4.62
C ARG A 37 28.02 36.64 5.64
N LEU A 38 27.62 37.62 6.45
CA LEU A 38 26.53 37.48 7.42
C LEU A 38 25.44 38.53 7.17
N GLU A 39 24.24 38.08 6.83
CA GLU A 39 23.05 38.90 6.65
C GLU A 39 22.24 38.90 7.93
N ILE A 40 22.18 40.02 8.63
CA ILE A 40 21.44 40.15 9.89
C ILE A 40 20.12 40.86 9.60
N LEU A 41 19.02 40.10 9.74
CA LEU A 41 17.67 40.65 9.65
C LEU A 41 17.31 41.30 10.99
N TYR A 42 16.91 42.55 10.92
CA TYR A 42 16.57 43.32 12.15
C TYR A 42 15.38 44.24 11.93
N ASP A 43 14.62 44.47 13.00
CA ASP A 43 13.58 45.48 13.06
C ASP A 43 14.18 46.84 13.41
N MET A 44 13.65 47.94 12.84
CA MET A 44 14.16 49.30 13.04
C MET A 44 14.23 49.70 14.49
N ARG A 45 13.37 49.19 15.34
CA ARG A 45 13.41 49.39 16.81
C ARG A 45 14.73 48.96 17.42
N PHE A 46 15.45 48.01 16.81
CA PHE A 46 16.72 47.46 17.29
C PHE A 46 17.94 47.91 16.49
N ASN A 47 17.83 48.97 15.66
CA ASN A 47 18.91 49.46 14.80
C ASN A 47 20.24 49.75 15.56
N ARG A 48 20.16 50.29 16.79
CA ARG A 48 21.36 50.54 17.60
C ARG A 48 22.07 49.23 17.95
N LEU A 49 21.33 48.22 18.34
CA LEU A 49 21.88 46.91 18.67
C LEU A 49 22.46 46.23 17.43
N ALA A 50 21.76 46.29 16.29
CA ALA A 50 22.23 45.71 15.01
C ALA A 50 23.60 46.32 14.61
N LYS A 51 23.73 47.64 14.66
CA LYS A 51 24.99 48.34 14.41
C LYS A 51 26.11 48.01 15.40
N GLN A 52 25.77 47.78 16.67
CA GLN A 52 26.72 47.36 17.67
C GLN A 52 27.22 45.94 17.40
N VAL A 53 26.31 44.99 17.17
CA VAL A 53 26.64 43.59 16.86
C VAL A 53 27.47 43.49 15.57
N LYS A 54 27.13 44.28 14.56
CA LYS A 54 27.93 44.35 13.31
C LYS A 54 29.38 44.73 13.62
N ARG A 55 29.63 45.83 14.36
CA ARG A 55 31.00 46.26 14.72
C ARG A 55 31.76 45.19 15.50
N GLU A 56 31.11 44.58 16.48
CA GLU A 56 31.72 43.55 17.32
C GLU A 56 32.07 42.29 16.51
N ILE A 57 31.30 41.97 15.46
CA ILE A 57 31.60 40.87 14.53
C ILE A 57 32.78 41.25 13.62
N GLU A 58 32.76 42.44 13.03
CA GLU A 58 33.85 42.95 12.19
C GLU A 58 35.17 43.04 12.95
N GLU A 59 35.15 43.41 14.26
CA GLU A 59 36.33 43.39 15.12
C GLU A 59 36.83 41.97 15.41
N LYS A 60 35.92 41.00 15.62
CA LYS A 60 36.26 39.61 15.92
C LYS A 60 36.67 38.82 14.67
N SER A 61 36.07 39.13 13.53
CA SER A 61 36.28 38.45 12.26
C SER A 61 36.35 39.44 11.09
N PRO A 62 37.54 40.07 10.85
CA PRO A 62 37.71 41.09 9.83
C PRO A 62 37.47 40.60 8.39
N TYR A 63 37.42 39.32 8.18
CA TYR A 63 37.15 38.70 6.86
C TYR A 63 35.67 38.40 6.59
N THR A 64 34.80 38.65 7.60
CA THR A 64 33.36 38.46 7.47
C THR A 64 32.69 39.77 7.06
N ASP A 65 32.07 39.78 5.88
CA ASP A 65 31.27 40.93 5.45
C ASP A 65 29.90 40.88 6.13
N VAL A 66 29.53 41.93 6.87
CA VAL A 66 28.28 41.97 7.64
C VAL A 66 27.31 42.97 7.02
N LEU A 67 26.20 42.44 6.50
CA LEU A 67 25.12 43.23 5.94
C LEU A 67 23.92 43.28 6.88
N LEU A 68 23.34 44.46 7.01
CA LEU A 68 22.13 44.67 7.83
C LEU A 68 20.92 44.80 6.93
N GLN A 69 19.98 43.88 7.08
CA GLN A 69 18.74 43.82 6.31
C GLN A 69 17.56 44.22 7.22
N GLN A 70 16.94 45.34 6.89
CA GLN A 70 15.77 45.79 7.65
C GLN A 70 14.54 44.98 7.28
N ILE A 71 13.86 44.44 8.30
CA ILE A 71 12.60 43.76 8.18
C ILE A 71 11.70 44.19 9.36
N ASP A 72 10.70 44.99 9.06
CA ASP A 72 9.80 45.51 10.08
C ASP A 72 8.58 44.61 10.26
N LEU A 73 8.38 44.14 11.50
CA LEU A 73 7.29 43.26 11.90
C LEU A 73 6.42 44.01 12.92
N ASN A 74 5.10 44.10 12.62
CA ASN A 74 4.16 44.66 13.59
C ASN A 74 3.99 43.71 14.78
N ASP A 75 3.77 42.43 14.47
CA ASP A 75 3.74 41.36 15.46
C ASP A 75 4.68 40.21 15.08
N PRO A 76 5.84 40.05 15.72
CA PRO A 76 6.78 38.98 15.45
C PRO A 76 6.29 37.60 15.90
N TRP A 77 5.07 37.48 16.46
CA TRP A 77 4.40 36.24 16.82
C TRP A 77 3.25 35.88 15.87
N ASP A 78 2.88 36.78 14.96
CA ASP A 78 1.91 36.47 13.91
C ASP A 78 2.57 35.67 12.79
N PHE A 79 2.10 34.44 12.60
CA PHE A 79 2.65 33.52 11.60
C PHE A 79 2.49 34.03 10.17
N GLN A 80 1.34 34.62 9.84
CA GLN A 80 1.07 35.11 8.49
C GLN A 80 1.97 36.30 8.13
N GLU A 81 2.13 37.23 9.06
CA GLU A 81 2.98 38.40 8.83
C GLU A 81 4.45 37.98 8.68
N VAL A 82 4.96 37.17 9.61
CA VAL A 82 6.37 36.72 9.60
C VAL A 82 6.65 35.87 8.35
N TYR A 83 5.78 34.91 8.02
CA TYR A 83 5.96 34.09 6.84
C TYR A 83 5.92 34.92 5.55
N GLY A 84 4.94 35.82 5.42
CA GLY A 84 4.81 36.70 4.25
C GLY A 84 6.05 37.58 4.05
N LYS A 85 6.54 38.23 5.10
CA LYS A 85 7.73 39.07 5.05
C LYS A 85 9.01 38.30 4.70
N LEU A 86 9.18 37.10 5.25
CA LEU A 86 10.32 36.23 4.94
C LEU A 86 10.24 35.66 3.53
N PHE A 87 9.04 35.34 3.06
CA PHE A 87 8.81 34.90 1.70
C PHE A 87 9.13 36.02 0.67
N ASP A 88 8.69 37.25 0.94
CA ASP A 88 9.00 38.41 0.10
C ASP A 88 10.51 38.71 0.10
N PHE A 89 11.17 38.60 1.26
CA PHE A 89 12.63 38.69 1.36
C PHE A 89 13.30 37.62 0.48
N ALA A 90 12.88 36.36 0.61
CA ALA A 90 13.44 35.25 -0.17
C ALA A 90 13.27 35.45 -1.69
N ARG A 91 12.13 35.98 -2.13
CA ARG A 91 11.88 36.28 -3.55
C ARG A 91 12.71 37.44 -4.11
N SER A 92 12.99 38.44 -3.27
CA SER A 92 13.77 39.62 -3.68
C SER A 92 15.27 39.43 -3.53
N TYR A 93 15.69 38.43 -2.74
CA TYR A 93 17.09 38.14 -2.50
C TYR A 93 17.66 37.33 -3.69
N GLY A 94 18.73 37.84 -4.30
CA GLY A 94 19.39 37.21 -5.45
C GLY A 94 20.33 36.08 -5.02
N PHE A 95 19.80 34.89 -4.78
CA PHE A 95 20.62 33.71 -4.47
C PHE A 95 21.50 33.32 -5.67
N ASP A 96 22.78 33.02 -5.40
CA ASP A 96 23.76 32.52 -6.39
C ASP A 96 24.33 31.18 -5.92
N ASP A 97 23.59 30.11 -6.19
CA ASP A 97 23.92 28.75 -5.72
C ASP A 97 25.20 28.19 -6.37
N GLU A 98 25.69 28.79 -7.46
CA GLU A 98 26.93 28.36 -8.11
C GLU A 98 28.17 28.86 -7.38
N ARG A 99 28.10 30.04 -6.75
CA ARG A 99 29.24 30.69 -6.11
C ARG A 99 29.17 30.77 -4.60
N GLU A 100 27.95 30.71 -4.04
CA GLU A 100 27.67 30.88 -2.63
C GLU A 100 26.96 29.67 -2.04
N ARG A 101 27.20 29.40 -0.77
CA ARG A 101 26.50 28.37 0.01
C ARG A 101 25.76 29.07 1.16
N TYR A 102 24.46 28.99 1.11
CA TYR A 102 23.59 29.67 2.07
C TYR A 102 23.29 28.80 3.30
N HIS A 103 23.22 29.48 4.43
CA HIS A 103 22.88 28.89 5.72
C HIS A 103 21.91 29.83 6.44
N VAL A 104 20.87 29.28 7.04
CA VAL A 104 19.91 30.02 7.86
C VAL A 104 20.16 29.73 9.34
N HIS A 105 20.37 30.78 10.14
CA HIS A 105 20.59 30.66 11.57
C HIS A 105 19.28 30.62 12.33
N LEU A 106 18.96 29.47 12.94
CA LEU A 106 17.70 29.22 13.64
C LEU A 106 17.68 29.63 15.09
N THR A 107 18.84 29.84 15.73
CA THR A 107 18.91 30.10 17.19
C THR A 107 18.29 31.43 17.60
N THR A 108 18.19 32.37 16.69
CA THR A 108 17.68 33.72 16.92
C THR A 108 16.30 33.93 16.28
N GLY A 109 15.60 34.97 16.73
CA GLY A 109 14.22 35.25 16.35
C GLY A 109 13.20 34.58 17.28
N THR A 110 11.91 34.79 17.01
CA THR A 110 10.81 34.12 17.72
C THR A 110 10.68 32.67 17.26
N HIS A 111 9.97 31.82 18.00
CA HIS A 111 9.65 30.47 17.55
C HIS A 111 8.88 30.45 16.21
N VAL A 112 8.04 31.48 15.99
CA VAL A 112 7.33 31.66 14.72
C VAL A 112 8.32 31.89 13.58
N ALA A 113 9.31 32.76 13.76
CA ALA A 113 10.36 33.02 12.77
C ALA A 113 11.20 31.76 12.49
N GLN A 114 11.50 30.97 13.52
CA GLN A 114 12.21 29.69 13.36
C GLN A 114 11.41 28.68 12.51
N ILE A 115 10.10 28.56 12.76
CA ILE A 115 9.20 27.70 11.99
C ILE A 115 9.10 28.20 10.54
N CYS A 116 8.96 29.50 10.33
CA CYS A 116 8.90 30.08 8.98
C CYS A 116 10.18 29.82 8.18
N TRP A 117 11.36 30.00 8.81
CA TRP A 117 12.64 29.66 8.18
C TRP A 117 12.74 28.19 7.81
N PHE A 118 12.31 27.29 8.73
CA PHE A 118 12.27 25.86 8.47
C PHE A 118 11.40 25.54 7.24
N LEU A 119 10.18 26.08 7.19
CA LEU A 119 9.25 25.85 6.08
C LEU A 119 9.76 26.41 4.74
N LEU A 120 10.36 27.62 4.73
CA LEU A 120 10.91 28.22 3.51
C LEU A 120 12.14 27.49 2.99
N THR A 121 12.92 26.90 3.88
CA THR A 121 14.10 26.08 3.52
C THR A 121 13.66 24.72 3.00
N GLU A 122 12.71 24.05 3.68
CA GLU A 122 12.17 22.76 3.29
C GLU A 122 11.46 22.83 1.92
N SER A 123 10.68 23.88 1.71
CA SER A 123 10.01 24.14 0.42
C SER A 123 10.94 24.65 -0.69
N ARG A 124 12.24 24.78 -0.41
CA ARG A 124 13.29 25.28 -1.31
C ARG A 124 13.07 26.71 -1.84
N HIS A 125 12.24 27.52 -1.19
CA HIS A 125 12.16 28.95 -1.48
C HIS A 125 13.42 29.67 -1.04
N VAL A 126 14.12 29.13 -0.04
CA VAL A 126 15.45 29.55 0.41
C VAL A 126 16.37 28.35 0.24
N PRO A 127 17.33 28.40 -0.72
CA PRO A 127 18.25 27.30 -0.99
C PRO A 127 19.39 27.26 0.05
N ALA A 128 19.06 27.02 1.31
CA ALA A 128 20.00 27.09 2.43
C ALA A 128 20.00 25.81 3.25
N ARG A 129 21.06 25.63 4.06
CA ARG A 129 21.10 24.67 5.16
C ARG A 129 20.74 25.37 6.45
N LEU A 130 20.12 24.68 7.38
CA LEU A 130 19.82 25.24 8.68
C LEU A 130 21.03 25.08 9.61
N ILE A 131 21.36 26.12 10.37
CA ILE A 131 22.40 26.08 11.40
C ILE A 131 21.85 26.51 12.74
N GLN A 132 22.37 25.90 13.79
CA GLN A 132 22.04 26.22 15.16
C GLN A 132 23.32 26.49 15.96
N THR A 133 23.31 27.53 16.79
CA THR A 133 24.35 27.77 17.76
C THR A 133 23.84 27.53 19.18
N GLY A 134 24.71 27.09 20.08
CA GLY A 134 24.38 26.81 21.48
C GLY A 134 25.41 27.38 22.44
N PRO A 135 25.07 27.51 23.73
CA PRO A 135 26.01 27.93 24.73
C PRO A 135 27.18 26.95 24.85
N PRO A 136 28.38 27.41 25.26
CA PRO A 136 29.51 26.53 25.52
C PRO A 136 29.18 25.51 26.61
N GLY A 137 29.78 24.34 26.52
CA GLY A 137 29.64 23.27 27.51
C GLY A 137 30.28 23.67 28.88
N PRO A 138 30.07 22.84 29.93
CA PRO A 138 30.68 23.10 31.24
C PRO A 138 32.22 23.05 31.21
N GLU A 139 32.81 22.27 30.34
CA GLU A 139 34.26 22.01 30.24
C GLU A 139 34.91 22.66 29.02
N ASP A 140 34.11 23.25 28.10
CA ASP A 140 34.59 23.84 26.85
C ASP A 140 34.05 25.27 26.71
N ASP A 141 34.93 26.23 26.47
CA ASP A 141 34.56 27.65 26.29
C ASP A 141 34.12 27.97 24.85
N THR A 142 34.16 26.98 23.95
CA THR A 142 33.71 27.14 22.57
C THR A 142 32.18 26.98 22.46
N PRO A 143 31.47 27.96 21.87
CA PRO A 143 30.05 27.83 21.60
C PRO A 143 29.78 26.62 20.70
N LYS A 144 28.71 25.88 20.97
CA LYS A 144 28.28 24.78 20.09
C LYS A 144 27.80 25.33 18.74
N PHE A 145 28.14 24.63 17.68
CA PHE A 145 27.73 24.96 16.34
C PHE A 145 27.33 23.67 15.62
N ASP A 146 26.07 23.56 15.23
CA ASP A 146 25.53 22.41 14.56
C ASP A 146 24.88 22.80 13.23
N VAL A 147 25.18 22.06 12.16
CA VAL A 147 24.48 22.18 10.89
C VAL A 147 23.34 21.17 10.91
N ILE A 148 22.12 21.66 10.87
CA ILE A 148 20.93 20.81 10.77
C ILE A 148 20.74 20.48 9.29
N ASP A 149 21.06 19.25 8.93
CA ASP A 149 20.75 18.72 7.62
C ASP A 149 19.35 18.10 7.68
N LEU A 150 18.42 18.59 6.86
CA LEU A 150 17.06 18.06 6.78
C LEU A 150 17.00 16.72 6.04
N ASP A 151 18.10 16.31 5.41
CA ASP A 151 18.23 14.96 4.88
C ASP A 151 18.33 13.96 6.06
N LEU A 152 17.19 13.42 6.45
CA LEU A 152 17.05 12.44 7.54
C LEU A 152 17.90 11.18 7.32
N SER A 153 18.31 10.91 6.09
CA SER A 153 19.18 9.76 5.77
C SER A 153 20.55 9.82 6.43
N ARG A 154 20.99 11.01 6.85
CA ARG A 154 22.26 11.21 7.55
C ARG A 154 22.21 11.00 9.07
N TYR A 155 21.01 10.92 9.63
CA TYR A 155 20.83 10.67 11.07
C TYR A 155 20.58 9.19 11.32
N ASN A 156 21.63 8.38 11.39
CA ASN A 156 21.55 6.92 11.57
C ASN A 156 20.57 6.49 12.68
N ALA A 157 20.52 7.21 13.80
CA ALA A 157 19.61 6.91 14.90
C ALA A 157 18.13 7.19 14.55
N LEU A 158 17.85 8.24 13.77
CA LEU A 158 16.50 8.54 13.30
C LEU A 158 16.10 7.58 12.18
N GLN A 159 16.99 7.34 11.23
CA GLN A 159 16.77 6.37 10.17
C GLN A 159 16.48 4.96 10.73
N GLN A 160 17.27 4.51 11.71
CA GLN A 160 17.02 3.22 12.38
C GLN A 160 15.63 3.16 13.04
N ARG A 161 15.15 4.26 13.64
CA ARG A 161 13.78 4.31 14.19
C ARG A 161 12.71 4.24 13.11
N PHE A 162 12.89 4.93 11.98
CA PHE A 162 11.95 4.84 10.85
C PHE A 162 11.96 3.45 10.23
N ASP A 163 13.14 2.86 10.03
CA ASP A 163 13.30 1.49 9.53
C ASP A 163 12.66 0.47 10.49
N GLN A 164 12.81 0.67 11.80
CA GLN A 164 12.17 -0.17 12.82
C GLN A 164 10.65 -0.04 12.76
N LEU A 165 10.10 1.17 12.69
CA LEU A 165 8.65 1.40 12.56
C LEU A 165 8.09 0.80 11.27
N SER A 166 8.78 0.95 10.14
CA SER A 166 8.38 0.32 8.88
C SER A 166 8.38 -1.21 8.99
N ARG A 167 9.37 -1.81 9.65
CA ARG A 167 9.38 -3.25 9.91
C ARG A 167 8.21 -3.69 10.78
N GLU A 168 7.92 -2.97 11.86
CA GLU A 168 6.77 -3.25 12.73
C GLU A 168 5.45 -3.23 11.95
N TYR A 169 5.25 -2.26 11.03
CA TYR A 169 4.08 -2.18 10.18
C TYR A 169 4.04 -3.27 9.09
N SER A 170 5.18 -3.60 8.49
CA SER A 170 5.27 -4.73 7.57
C SER A 170 4.95 -6.05 8.28
N ASP A 171 5.43 -6.24 9.51
CA ASP A 171 5.13 -7.42 10.33
C ASP A 171 3.64 -7.47 10.72
N GLN A 172 3.02 -6.33 11.00
CA GLN A 172 1.58 -6.24 11.21
C GLN A 172 0.81 -6.67 9.95
N LEU A 173 1.21 -6.22 8.76
CA LEU A 173 0.63 -6.65 7.48
C LEU A 173 0.83 -8.14 7.20
N LYS A 174 1.93 -8.74 7.69
CA LYS A 174 2.17 -10.19 7.64
C LYS A 174 1.37 -10.97 8.68
N GLY A 175 0.73 -10.27 9.64
CA GLY A 175 -0.03 -10.88 10.74
C GLY A 175 0.81 -11.66 11.74
N GLY A 176 2.06 -11.26 11.94
CA GLY A 176 3.01 -11.93 12.82
C GLY A 176 3.57 -13.24 12.27
N ILE A 177 3.32 -13.56 10.99
CA ILE A 177 3.87 -14.74 10.33
C ILE A 177 5.23 -14.37 9.71
N GLU A 178 6.28 -15.04 10.15
CA GLU A 178 7.60 -14.88 9.56
C GLU A 178 7.63 -15.49 8.15
N THR A 179 7.54 -14.65 7.11
CA THR A 179 7.60 -15.09 5.72
C THR A 179 9.04 -15.08 5.20
N ARG A 180 9.43 -16.15 4.49
CA ARG A 180 10.74 -16.32 3.84
C ARG A 180 10.67 -16.11 2.34
N ASN A 181 9.49 -15.98 1.76
CA ASN A 181 9.32 -15.75 0.33
C ASN A 181 9.69 -14.31 -0.02
N PRO A 182 10.74 -14.06 -0.85
CA PRO A 182 11.21 -12.71 -1.17
C PRO A 182 10.15 -11.89 -1.91
N GLN A 183 9.44 -12.50 -2.86
CA GLN A 183 8.43 -11.80 -3.67
C GLN A 183 7.26 -11.32 -2.80
N TYR A 184 6.87 -12.12 -1.82
CA TYR A 184 5.82 -11.72 -0.89
C TYR A 184 6.30 -10.64 0.08
N ASN A 185 7.55 -10.69 0.54
CA ASN A 185 8.12 -9.63 1.37
C ASN A 185 8.15 -8.30 0.62
N ASP A 186 8.66 -8.27 -0.62
CA ASP A 186 8.68 -7.07 -1.46
C ASP A 186 7.26 -6.54 -1.73
N LEU A 187 6.28 -7.42 -1.91
CA LEU A 187 4.88 -7.05 -2.07
C LEU A 187 4.36 -6.36 -0.81
N ILE A 188 4.58 -6.94 0.38
CA ILE A 188 4.10 -6.37 1.65
C ILE A 188 4.76 -5.03 1.94
N ASP A 189 6.06 -4.87 1.68
CA ASP A 189 6.76 -3.60 1.88
C ASP A 189 6.19 -2.49 0.96
N ARG A 190 5.85 -2.84 -0.28
CA ARG A 190 5.15 -1.92 -1.20
C ARG A 190 3.71 -1.61 -0.74
N VAL A 191 2.99 -2.60 -0.22
CA VAL A 191 1.64 -2.39 0.34
C VAL A 191 1.70 -1.46 1.55
N GLU A 192 2.69 -1.64 2.45
CA GLU A 192 2.91 -0.76 3.60
C GLU A 192 3.11 0.70 3.14
N LEU A 193 4.01 0.91 2.19
CA LEU A 193 4.31 2.23 1.65
C LEU A 193 3.07 2.90 1.05
N VAL A 194 2.30 2.17 0.25
CA VAL A 194 1.07 2.67 -0.40
C VAL A 194 -0.01 2.93 0.64
N ALA A 195 -0.27 1.98 1.55
CA ALA A 195 -1.29 2.15 2.59
C ALA A 195 -1.01 3.33 3.51
N SER A 196 0.28 3.62 3.76
CA SER A 196 0.72 4.73 4.60
C SER A 196 0.64 6.09 3.91
N ASN A 197 0.82 6.16 2.58
CA ASN A 197 1.05 7.43 1.89
C ASN A 197 0.00 7.77 0.82
N SER A 198 -0.84 6.81 0.39
CA SER A 198 -1.82 7.02 -0.67
C SER A 198 -3.25 6.84 -0.19
N ASP A 199 -4.15 7.65 -0.77
CA ASP A 199 -5.61 7.56 -0.58
C ASP A 199 -6.31 6.96 -1.82
N GLU A 200 -5.53 6.65 -2.87
CA GLU A 200 -6.03 6.05 -4.10
C GLU A 200 -6.42 4.57 -3.90
N PRO A 201 -7.30 4.03 -4.78
CA PRO A 201 -7.75 2.64 -4.70
C PRO A 201 -6.60 1.62 -4.72
N ILE A 202 -6.76 0.55 -3.93
CA ILE A 202 -5.87 -0.60 -3.90
C ILE A 202 -6.62 -1.80 -4.49
N LEU A 203 -6.05 -2.43 -5.52
CA LEU A 203 -6.57 -3.64 -6.14
C LEU A 203 -5.72 -4.84 -5.73
N LEU A 204 -6.34 -5.78 -5.01
CA LEU A 204 -5.73 -7.04 -4.58
C LEU A 204 -6.14 -8.15 -5.57
N LEU A 205 -5.19 -8.64 -6.33
CA LEU A 205 -5.37 -9.74 -7.27
C LEU A 205 -4.85 -11.04 -6.67
N GLY A 206 -5.45 -12.15 -7.01
CA GLY A 206 -4.96 -13.47 -6.61
C GLY A 206 -6.06 -14.50 -6.55
N GLU A 207 -5.69 -15.75 -6.62
CA GLU A 207 -6.60 -16.89 -6.54
C GLU A 207 -7.41 -16.87 -5.24
N THR A 208 -8.52 -17.61 -5.23
CA THR A 208 -9.31 -17.81 -4.01
C THR A 208 -8.45 -18.38 -2.88
N GLY A 209 -8.60 -17.84 -1.68
CA GLY A 209 -7.88 -18.29 -0.49
C GLY A 209 -6.42 -17.85 -0.38
N THR A 210 -5.94 -16.89 -1.18
CA THR A 210 -4.59 -16.34 -1.09
C THR A 210 -4.39 -15.33 0.05
N GLY A 211 -5.47 -14.94 0.76
CA GLY A 211 -5.42 -14.02 1.90
C GLY A 211 -5.75 -12.57 1.56
N LYS A 212 -6.50 -12.30 0.47
CA LYS A 212 -6.91 -10.93 0.09
C LYS A 212 -7.71 -10.23 1.19
N THR A 213 -8.67 -10.94 1.77
CA THR A 213 -9.54 -10.41 2.84
C THR A 213 -8.75 -10.06 4.09
N GLU A 214 -7.90 -10.97 4.55
CA GLU A 214 -7.01 -10.73 5.70
C GLU A 214 -6.05 -9.57 5.46
N LEU A 215 -5.52 -9.43 4.25
CA LEU A 215 -4.65 -8.32 3.90
C LEU A 215 -5.42 -6.99 3.91
N ALA A 216 -6.66 -6.96 3.41
CA ALA A 216 -7.51 -5.78 3.45
C ALA A 216 -7.83 -5.33 4.90
N GLU A 217 -8.11 -6.29 5.81
CA GLU A 217 -8.31 -6.02 7.23
C GLU A 217 -7.05 -5.43 7.90
N ARG A 218 -5.88 -5.98 7.56
CA ARG A 218 -4.59 -5.50 8.07
C ARG A 218 -4.23 -4.11 7.52
N ILE A 219 -4.52 -3.83 6.24
CA ILE A 219 -4.39 -2.48 5.65
C ILE A 219 -5.29 -1.48 6.38
N HIS A 220 -6.54 -1.86 6.70
CA HIS A 220 -7.43 -1.01 7.48
C HIS A 220 -6.84 -0.71 8.86
N SER A 221 -6.36 -1.72 9.59
CA SER A 221 -5.73 -1.55 10.91
C SER A 221 -4.51 -0.63 10.83
N LEU A 222 -3.64 -0.81 9.82
CA LEU A 222 -2.49 0.05 9.58
C LEU A 222 -2.89 1.51 9.34
N LYS A 223 -3.93 1.75 8.52
CA LYS A 223 -4.45 3.11 8.25
C LYS A 223 -5.04 3.75 9.50
N LEU A 224 -5.68 2.99 10.39
CA LEU A 224 -6.16 3.46 11.68
C LEU A 224 -4.99 3.87 12.60
N ASP A 225 -3.97 3.02 12.73
CA ASP A 225 -2.79 3.27 13.57
C ASP A 225 -2.02 4.50 13.09
N ARG A 226 -1.94 4.70 11.79
CA ARG A 226 -1.37 5.88 11.13
C ARG A 226 -2.29 7.11 11.16
N ARG A 227 -3.49 7.01 11.75
CA ARG A 227 -4.50 8.09 11.82
C ARG A 227 -4.93 8.64 10.46
N ARG A 228 -4.81 7.83 9.40
CA ARG A 228 -5.25 8.18 8.04
C ARG A 228 -6.76 8.12 7.90
N ILE A 229 -7.39 7.26 8.67
CA ILE A 229 -8.83 7.04 8.73
C ILE A 229 -9.32 7.03 10.18
N LYS A 230 -10.63 7.19 10.36
CA LYS A 230 -11.30 7.09 11.67
C LYS A 230 -12.49 6.14 11.63
N GLY A 231 -12.98 5.82 10.41
CA GLY A 231 -14.13 4.97 10.19
C GLY A 231 -13.76 3.48 10.17
N ARG A 232 -14.80 2.66 10.15
CA ARG A 232 -14.68 1.20 10.14
C ARG A 232 -14.33 0.63 8.77
N LEU A 233 -13.93 -0.61 8.76
CA LEU A 233 -13.90 -1.44 7.56
C LEU A 233 -15.33 -1.92 7.25
N VAL A 234 -15.80 -1.64 6.05
CA VAL A 234 -17.04 -2.21 5.51
C VAL A 234 -16.66 -3.22 4.44
N HIS A 235 -16.90 -4.49 4.74
CA HIS A 235 -16.63 -5.61 3.83
C HIS A 235 -17.89 -5.94 3.03
N VAL A 236 -17.75 -5.98 1.72
CA VAL A 236 -18.83 -6.28 0.76
C VAL A 236 -18.37 -7.41 -0.15
N ASN A 237 -19.03 -8.56 -0.07
CA ASN A 237 -18.83 -9.61 -1.05
C ASN A 237 -19.71 -9.34 -2.27
N CYS A 238 -19.09 -9.00 -3.40
CA CYS A 238 -19.79 -8.61 -4.63
C CYS A 238 -20.56 -9.79 -5.25
N ALA A 239 -20.13 -11.03 -5.05
CA ALA A 239 -20.87 -12.21 -5.52
C ALA A 239 -22.25 -12.36 -4.86
N THR A 240 -22.45 -11.79 -3.66
CA THR A 240 -23.74 -11.76 -2.97
C THR A 240 -24.65 -10.60 -3.41
N LEU A 241 -24.10 -9.63 -4.12
CA LEU A 241 -24.84 -8.47 -4.62
C LEU A 241 -25.60 -8.78 -5.91
N ASN A 242 -26.50 -9.75 -5.83
CA ASN A 242 -27.34 -10.17 -6.94
C ASN A 242 -28.82 -9.91 -6.63
N GLY A 243 -29.61 -9.75 -7.69
CA GLY A 243 -31.05 -9.52 -7.55
C GLY A 243 -31.45 -8.05 -7.29
N PRO A 244 -32.75 -7.78 -7.04
CA PRO A 244 -33.32 -6.44 -6.98
C PRO A 244 -32.85 -5.61 -5.78
N ASP A 245 -32.43 -6.26 -4.70
CA ASP A 245 -32.03 -5.59 -3.46
C ASP A 245 -30.54 -5.19 -3.43
N ALA A 246 -29.75 -5.62 -4.40
CA ALA A 246 -28.30 -5.37 -4.44
C ALA A 246 -27.96 -3.87 -4.44
N MET A 247 -28.66 -3.10 -5.26
CA MET A 247 -28.51 -1.65 -5.32
C MET A 247 -28.91 -0.98 -3.99
N ALA A 248 -30.02 -1.41 -3.37
CA ALA A 248 -30.46 -0.89 -2.07
C ALA A 248 -29.46 -1.22 -0.95
N THR A 249 -28.84 -2.38 -1.01
CA THR A 249 -27.82 -2.80 -0.04
C THR A 249 -26.58 -1.92 -0.14
N LEU A 250 -26.07 -1.66 -1.33
CA LEU A 250 -24.84 -0.91 -1.52
C LEU A 250 -25.06 0.60 -1.38
N PHE A 251 -26.08 1.17 -2.04
CA PHE A 251 -26.29 2.60 -2.13
C PHE A 251 -27.34 3.14 -1.14
N GLY A 252 -28.12 2.25 -0.51
CA GLY A 252 -29.21 2.63 0.39
C GLY A 252 -30.54 2.79 -0.32
N GLN A 253 -31.62 2.92 0.46
CA GLN A 253 -32.98 3.03 -0.01
C GLN A 253 -33.81 3.89 0.93
N ARG A 254 -34.65 4.77 0.37
CA ARG A 254 -35.67 5.51 1.12
C ARG A 254 -36.89 4.64 1.44
N ARG A 255 -37.54 4.96 2.56
CA ARG A 255 -38.71 4.23 3.09
C ARG A 255 -39.89 4.11 2.11
N SER A 256 -40.01 4.99 1.14
CA SER A 256 -41.17 5.10 0.24
C SER A 256 -40.97 4.47 -1.15
N TYR A 257 -39.85 3.82 -1.42
CA TYR A 257 -39.50 3.41 -2.81
C TYR A 257 -40.41 2.31 -3.38
N LEU A 258 -40.95 1.42 -2.58
CA LEU A 258 -41.78 0.28 -3.05
C LEU A 258 -43.27 0.40 -2.72
N GLY A 259 -43.77 1.58 -2.31
CA GLY A 259 -45.20 1.81 -2.07
C GLY A 259 -45.85 1.04 -0.92
N THR A 260 -45.15 0.15 -0.29
CA THR A 260 -45.52 -0.61 0.92
C THR A 260 -44.41 -0.45 1.95
N ALA A 261 -44.73 -0.56 3.24
CA ALA A 261 -43.89 -0.29 4.42
C ALA A 261 -42.42 -0.81 4.36
N GLY A 262 -41.67 -0.36 3.33
CA GLY A 262 -40.25 -0.66 3.18
C GLY A 262 -39.44 0.01 4.28
N THR A 263 -38.48 -0.69 4.85
CA THR A 263 -37.53 -0.14 5.83
C THR A 263 -36.50 0.74 5.11
N GLU A 264 -36.20 1.90 5.70
CA GLU A 264 -35.08 2.72 5.25
C GLU A 264 -33.75 1.98 5.46
N ARG A 265 -32.88 1.98 4.42
CA ARG A 265 -31.53 1.39 4.51
C ARG A 265 -30.50 2.47 4.24
N SER A 266 -29.50 2.60 5.10
CA SER A 266 -28.43 3.61 4.95
C SER A 266 -27.50 3.35 3.76
N GLY A 267 -27.31 2.10 3.36
CA GLY A 267 -26.38 1.67 2.33
C GLY A 267 -24.95 1.52 2.84
N LEU A 268 -24.25 0.51 2.31
CA LEU A 268 -22.89 0.16 2.74
C LEU A 268 -21.86 1.24 2.40
N LEU A 269 -22.03 1.99 1.30
CA LEU A 269 -21.15 3.10 0.95
C LEU A 269 -21.20 4.22 2.01
N ARG A 270 -22.37 4.53 2.54
CA ARG A 270 -22.53 5.51 3.62
C ARG A 270 -21.92 5.03 4.92
N GLU A 271 -22.02 3.73 5.20
CA GLU A 271 -21.42 3.11 6.38
C GLU A 271 -19.88 3.11 6.36
N ALA A 272 -19.29 3.15 5.16
CA ALA A 272 -17.85 3.23 4.95
C ALA A 272 -17.27 4.64 5.11
N ASP A 273 -18.11 5.66 5.34
CA ASP A 273 -17.66 7.06 5.42
C ASP A 273 -16.55 7.26 6.46
N GLY A 274 -15.46 7.91 6.03
CA GLY A 274 -14.25 8.13 6.84
C GLY A 274 -13.43 6.87 7.13
N GLY A 275 -13.81 5.72 6.55
CA GLY A 275 -13.18 4.41 6.77
C GLY A 275 -12.67 3.75 5.49
N VAL A 276 -12.77 2.44 5.43
CA VAL A 276 -12.40 1.62 4.28
C VAL A 276 -13.61 0.86 3.75
N LEU A 277 -13.84 0.92 2.45
CA LEU A 277 -14.72 0.02 1.73
C LEU A 277 -13.90 -1.08 1.09
N PHE A 278 -14.11 -2.34 1.49
CA PHE A 278 -13.49 -3.49 0.83
C PHE A 278 -14.53 -4.23 -0.02
N LEU A 279 -14.33 -4.21 -1.33
CA LEU A 279 -15.15 -4.94 -2.31
C LEU A 279 -14.44 -6.24 -2.65
N ASP A 280 -14.89 -7.35 -2.08
CA ASP A 280 -14.37 -8.68 -2.41
C ASP A 280 -15.09 -9.27 -3.62
N ASP A 281 -14.37 -10.01 -4.46
CA ASP A 281 -14.88 -10.59 -5.72
C ASP A 281 -15.50 -9.52 -6.65
N VAL A 282 -14.81 -8.38 -6.84
CA VAL A 282 -15.30 -7.26 -7.66
C VAL A 282 -15.57 -7.65 -9.13
N ASP A 283 -14.93 -8.71 -9.59
CA ASP A 283 -15.13 -9.34 -10.89
C ASP A 283 -16.51 -10.00 -11.08
N GLU A 284 -17.30 -10.15 -10.00
CA GLU A 284 -18.68 -10.67 -10.02
C GLU A 284 -19.74 -9.55 -10.09
N LEU A 285 -19.34 -8.26 -10.07
CA LEU A 285 -20.28 -7.15 -10.15
C LEU A 285 -21.00 -7.11 -11.50
N ASN A 286 -22.32 -6.98 -11.48
CA ASN A 286 -23.09 -6.79 -12.69
C ASN A 286 -22.85 -5.41 -13.35
N PRO A 287 -23.01 -5.26 -14.68
CA PRO A 287 -22.66 -4.03 -15.41
C PRO A 287 -23.37 -2.76 -14.91
N ASN A 288 -24.59 -2.86 -14.42
CA ASN A 288 -25.33 -1.70 -13.90
C ASN A 288 -24.70 -1.18 -12.61
N MET A 289 -24.31 -2.09 -11.70
CA MET A 289 -23.64 -1.73 -10.46
C MET A 289 -22.25 -1.13 -10.71
N GLN A 290 -21.53 -1.65 -11.71
CA GLN A 290 -20.23 -1.11 -12.11
C GLN A 290 -20.31 0.39 -12.48
N SER A 291 -21.37 0.81 -13.20
CA SER A 291 -21.56 2.20 -13.60
C SER A 291 -21.83 3.14 -12.42
N VAL A 292 -22.71 2.72 -11.49
CA VAL A 292 -23.07 3.55 -10.33
C VAL A 292 -21.91 3.60 -9.32
N LEU A 293 -21.20 2.48 -9.17
CA LEU A 293 -20.01 2.39 -8.32
C LEU A 293 -18.89 3.30 -8.83
N LEU A 294 -18.64 3.34 -10.14
CA LEU A 294 -17.65 4.23 -10.74
C LEU A 294 -17.96 5.69 -10.39
N HIS A 295 -19.20 6.11 -10.56
CA HIS A 295 -19.62 7.48 -10.21
C HIS A 295 -19.37 7.78 -8.72
N ALA A 296 -19.70 6.85 -7.83
CA ALA A 296 -19.49 7.01 -6.40
C ALA A 296 -18.00 7.09 -6.02
N ILE A 297 -17.13 6.32 -6.69
CA ILE A 297 -15.67 6.35 -6.46
C ILE A 297 -15.05 7.66 -6.96
N GLU A 298 -15.51 8.19 -8.10
CA GLU A 298 -14.95 9.40 -8.70
C GLU A 298 -15.37 10.67 -7.97
N THR A 299 -16.65 10.73 -7.57
CA THR A 299 -17.24 11.97 -7.02
C THR A 299 -17.35 11.97 -5.50
N GLY A 300 -17.27 10.79 -4.86
CA GLY A 300 -17.63 10.62 -3.46
C GLY A 300 -19.12 10.83 -3.17
N ARG A 301 -19.98 10.75 -4.21
CA ARG A 301 -21.40 11.04 -4.13
C ARG A 301 -22.25 10.01 -4.85
N PHE A 302 -23.45 9.75 -4.33
CA PHE A 302 -24.39 8.79 -4.92
C PHE A 302 -25.82 9.06 -4.46
N TYR A 303 -26.78 8.49 -5.18
CA TYR A 303 -28.20 8.60 -4.86
C TYR A 303 -28.73 7.29 -4.28
N PRO A 304 -29.29 7.30 -3.07
CA PRO A 304 -30.08 6.16 -2.58
C PRO A 304 -31.28 5.89 -3.47
N LEU A 305 -31.71 4.65 -3.58
CA LEU A 305 -32.87 4.29 -4.38
C LEU A 305 -34.11 5.05 -3.89
N GLY A 306 -34.82 5.67 -4.84
CA GLY A 306 -36.01 6.49 -4.55
C GLY A 306 -35.73 7.83 -3.86
N SER A 307 -34.48 8.32 -3.94
CA SER A 307 -34.11 9.64 -3.42
C SER A 307 -33.57 10.53 -4.54
N ASP A 308 -34.09 11.78 -4.58
CA ASP A 308 -33.53 12.84 -5.42
C ASP A 308 -32.43 13.64 -4.69
N HIS A 309 -32.13 13.27 -3.45
CA HIS A 309 -31.06 13.88 -2.67
C HIS A 309 -29.79 13.04 -2.72
N GLU A 310 -28.73 13.68 -3.15
CA GLU A 310 -27.40 13.11 -3.19
C GLU A 310 -26.82 12.96 -1.77
N ILE A 311 -26.14 11.84 -1.53
CA ILE A 311 -25.38 11.59 -0.29
C ILE A 311 -23.89 11.63 -0.64
N SER A 312 -23.09 12.24 0.23
CA SER A 312 -21.64 12.23 0.15
C SER A 312 -21.07 11.20 1.12
N SER A 313 -20.10 10.42 0.65
CA SER A 313 -19.29 9.49 1.47
C SER A 313 -17.86 9.47 0.95
N ARG A 314 -16.91 9.62 1.86
CA ARG A 314 -15.47 9.54 1.56
C ARG A 314 -14.88 8.32 2.24
N PHE A 315 -14.42 7.39 1.47
CA PHE A 315 -13.81 6.14 1.96
C PHE A 315 -12.56 5.81 1.14
N HIS A 316 -11.64 5.07 1.76
CA HIS A 316 -10.56 4.42 1.03
C HIS A 316 -11.10 3.12 0.43
N LEU A 317 -10.83 2.90 -0.85
CA LEU A 317 -11.30 1.73 -1.56
C LEU A 317 -10.21 0.67 -1.64
N ILE A 318 -10.55 -0.55 -1.23
CA ILE A 318 -9.80 -1.76 -1.51
C ILE A 318 -10.71 -2.68 -2.32
N ALA A 319 -10.24 -3.21 -3.43
CA ALA A 319 -10.97 -4.16 -4.25
C ALA A 319 -10.19 -5.49 -4.35
N GLY A 320 -10.87 -6.62 -4.19
CA GLY A 320 -10.34 -7.96 -4.40
C GLY A 320 -10.91 -8.59 -5.67
N ALA A 321 -10.08 -9.22 -6.49
CA ALA A 321 -10.51 -9.97 -7.65
C ALA A 321 -9.78 -11.31 -7.76
N ASN A 322 -10.52 -12.34 -8.19
CA ASN A 322 -10.00 -13.68 -8.42
C ASN A 322 -9.64 -13.91 -9.89
N ARG A 323 -10.36 -13.26 -10.81
CA ARG A 323 -10.17 -13.35 -12.27
C ARG A 323 -9.38 -12.17 -12.81
N ASP A 324 -8.78 -12.33 -13.95
CA ASP A 324 -8.11 -11.23 -14.66
C ASP A 324 -9.14 -10.21 -15.18
N LEU A 325 -9.22 -9.07 -14.51
CA LEU A 325 -10.11 -7.97 -14.87
C LEU A 325 -9.83 -7.40 -16.26
N ARG A 326 -8.60 -7.51 -16.77
CA ARG A 326 -8.25 -7.04 -18.12
C ARG A 326 -8.91 -7.92 -19.19
N SER A 327 -8.89 -9.23 -18.99
CA SER A 327 -9.57 -10.19 -19.86
C SER A 327 -11.09 -9.98 -19.83
N LEU A 328 -11.68 -9.74 -18.66
CA LEU A 328 -13.09 -9.41 -18.50
C LEU A 328 -13.47 -8.07 -19.17
N ALA A 329 -12.59 -7.09 -19.10
CA ALA A 329 -12.81 -5.81 -19.78
C ALA A 329 -12.72 -5.95 -21.30
N ALA A 330 -11.80 -6.77 -21.80
CA ALA A 330 -11.68 -7.06 -23.24
C ALA A 330 -12.90 -7.82 -23.79
N SER A 331 -13.54 -8.68 -22.98
CA SER A 331 -14.77 -9.39 -23.34
C SER A 331 -16.07 -8.58 -23.09
N GLY A 332 -15.97 -7.36 -22.57
CA GLY A 332 -17.13 -6.51 -22.27
C GLY A 332 -17.91 -6.87 -21.00
N GLN A 333 -17.42 -7.82 -20.20
CA GLN A 333 -18.03 -8.22 -18.93
C GLN A 333 -17.68 -7.25 -17.79
N PHE A 334 -16.57 -6.53 -17.92
CA PHE A 334 -16.14 -5.51 -16.98
C PHE A 334 -15.89 -4.19 -17.71
N ARG A 335 -16.23 -3.04 -17.07
CA ARG A 335 -16.04 -1.73 -17.70
C ARG A 335 -14.58 -1.30 -17.64
N GLN A 336 -14.07 -0.81 -18.77
CA GLN A 336 -12.68 -0.34 -18.87
C GLN A 336 -12.41 0.89 -18.01
N ASP A 337 -13.39 1.81 -17.88
CA ASP A 337 -13.28 3.01 -17.06
C ASP A 337 -13.23 2.69 -15.56
N LEU A 338 -14.06 1.74 -15.09
CA LEU A 338 -13.98 1.27 -13.71
C LEU A 338 -12.64 0.56 -13.44
N LEU A 339 -12.18 -0.27 -14.37
CA LEU A 339 -10.86 -0.92 -14.23
C LEU A 339 -9.75 0.12 -14.13
N ALA A 340 -9.76 1.16 -14.96
CA ALA A 340 -8.76 2.22 -14.92
C ALA A 340 -8.73 2.93 -13.55
N ARG A 341 -9.90 3.14 -12.93
CA ARG A 341 -10.00 3.76 -11.61
C ARG A 341 -9.57 2.85 -10.48
N LEU A 342 -9.86 1.56 -10.55
CA LEU A 342 -9.46 0.56 -9.54
C LEU A 342 -7.97 0.21 -9.60
N ASN A 343 -7.36 0.24 -10.79
CA ASN A 343 -6.03 -0.27 -11.06
C ASN A 343 -4.90 0.75 -10.79
N THR A 344 -5.12 1.73 -9.91
CA THR A 344 -4.09 2.71 -9.53
C THR A 344 -2.94 2.01 -8.79
N TRP A 345 -3.26 1.26 -7.77
CA TRP A 345 -2.30 0.42 -7.06
C TRP A 345 -2.75 -1.04 -7.11
N ASN A 346 -2.02 -1.88 -7.84
CA ASN A 346 -2.35 -3.30 -7.92
C ASN A 346 -1.27 -4.17 -7.28
N PHE A 347 -1.72 -5.19 -6.54
CA PHE A 347 -0.89 -6.16 -5.84
C PHE A 347 -1.42 -7.56 -6.10
N THR A 348 -0.58 -8.41 -6.67
CA THR A 348 -0.93 -9.80 -6.95
C THR A 348 -0.37 -10.71 -5.86
N LEU A 349 -1.26 -11.27 -5.05
CA LEU A 349 -0.89 -12.21 -4.00
C LEU A 349 -0.51 -13.56 -4.64
N PRO A 350 0.69 -14.07 -4.36
CA PRO A 350 1.12 -15.36 -4.91
C PRO A 350 0.32 -16.50 -4.30
N ALA A 351 0.00 -17.48 -5.13
CA ALA A 351 -0.63 -18.72 -4.68
C ALA A 351 0.30 -19.50 -3.72
N LEU A 352 -0.27 -20.31 -2.84
CA LEU A 352 0.48 -21.06 -1.82
C LEU A 352 1.56 -21.96 -2.42
N ARG A 353 1.27 -22.59 -3.57
CA ARG A 353 2.24 -23.43 -4.32
C ARG A 353 3.48 -22.66 -4.80
N HIS A 354 3.43 -21.34 -4.85
CA HIS A 354 4.55 -20.45 -5.19
C HIS A 354 5.22 -19.83 -3.96
N ARG A 355 4.83 -20.27 -2.76
CA ARG A 355 5.34 -19.81 -1.46
C ARG A 355 5.64 -20.98 -0.53
N THR A 356 6.21 -22.04 -1.06
CA THR A 356 6.46 -23.29 -0.31
C THR A 356 7.37 -23.09 0.90
N GLU A 357 8.24 -22.06 0.88
CA GLU A 357 9.10 -21.66 1.99
C GLU A 357 8.31 -21.20 3.23
N ASP A 358 7.13 -20.64 3.00
CA ASP A 358 6.29 -20.09 4.07
C ASP A 358 5.34 -21.12 4.70
N ILE A 359 5.23 -22.33 4.10
CA ILE A 359 4.32 -23.38 4.57
C ILE A 359 4.58 -23.75 6.03
N GLU A 360 5.84 -23.87 6.42
CA GLU A 360 6.19 -24.28 7.79
C GLU A 360 5.85 -23.21 8.83
N ALA A 361 6.10 -21.94 8.53
CA ALA A 361 5.75 -20.83 9.39
C ALA A 361 4.21 -20.70 9.53
N ASN A 362 3.49 -20.87 8.42
CA ASN A 362 2.04 -20.86 8.42
C ASN A 362 1.45 -22.09 9.18
N LEU A 363 2.09 -23.26 9.10
CA LEU A 363 1.69 -24.44 9.88
C LEU A 363 1.75 -24.14 11.38
N LEU A 364 2.84 -23.56 11.86
CA LEU A 364 2.99 -23.19 13.27
C LEU A 364 1.94 -22.16 13.68
N HIS A 365 1.71 -21.15 12.87
CA HIS A 365 0.68 -20.14 13.13
C HIS A 365 -0.73 -20.73 13.23
N GLU A 366 -1.09 -21.65 12.33
CA GLU A 366 -2.40 -22.31 12.36
C GLU A 366 -2.55 -23.27 13.56
N LEU A 367 -1.47 -23.94 13.97
CA LEU A 367 -1.48 -24.74 15.20
C LEU A 367 -1.72 -23.87 16.43
N ASP A 368 -0.99 -22.76 16.58
CA ASP A 368 -1.18 -21.82 17.69
C ASP A 368 -2.61 -21.24 17.71
N ARG A 369 -3.20 -21.02 16.53
CA ARG A 369 -4.59 -20.59 16.40
C ARG A 369 -5.55 -21.68 16.86
N CYS A 370 -5.33 -22.92 16.40
CA CYS A 370 -6.14 -24.06 16.84
C CYS A 370 -6.04 -24.32 18.35
N GLU A 371 -4.86 -24.18 18.96
CA GLU A 371 -4.67 -24.30 20.41
C GLU A 371 -5.50 -23.25 21.18
N ARG A 372 -5.49 -22.01 20.70
CA ARG A 372 -6.31 -20.94 21.32
C ARG A 372 -7.81 -21.21 21.18
N ASP A 373 -8.25 -21.67 20.01
CA ASP A 373 -9.67 -21.91 19.71
C ASP A 373 -10.21 -23.15 20.48
N LEU A 374 -9.40 -24.21 20.61
CA LEU A 374 -9.78 -25.46 21.26
C LEU A 374 -9.47 -25.49 22.77
N GLY A 375 -8.64 -24.56 23.27
CA GLY A 375 -8.21 -24.51 24.66
C GLY A 375 -7.34 -25.70 25.09
N THR A 376 -6.75 -26.43 24.13
CA THR A 376 -5.91 -27.61 24.35
C THR A 376 -4.66 -27.54 23.48
N ASN A 377 -3.53 -27.99 24.04
CA ASN A 377 -2.28 -28.05 23.28
C ASN A 377 -2.38 -29.19 22.24
N VAL A 378 -2.16 -28.82 20.96
CA VAL A 378 -2.23 -29.74 19.83
C VAL A 378 -0.94 -29.70 19.04
N GLY A 379 -0.37 -30.88 18.74
CA GLY A 379 0.88 -30.97 17.99
C GLY A 379 1.01 -32.24 17.17
N PHE A 380 1.83 -32.16 16.16
CA PHE A 380 2.21 -33.29 15.32
C PHE A 380 3.24 -34.19 16.03
N ASN A 381 3.13 -35.51 15.87
CA ASN A 381 4.26 -36.39 16.04
C ASN A 381 5.32 -36.09 14.97
N SER A 382 6.60 -36.39 15.20
CA SER A 382 7.70 -36.05 14.28
C SER A 382 7.50 -36.63 12.88
N ASP A 383 7.12 -37.89 12.79
CA ASP A 383 6.85 -38.60 11.53
C ASP A 383 5.60 -38.09 10.80
N ALA A 384 4.58 -37.69 11.54
CA ALA A 384 3.38 -37.05 11.01
C ALA A 384 3.68 -35.66 10.43
N ARG A 385 4.50 -34.87 11.16
CA ARG A 385 4.93 -33.54 10.70
C ARG A 385 5.74 -33.62 9.43
N GLU A 386 6.72 -34.52 9.38
CA GLU A 386 7.54 -34.73 8.19
C GLU A 386 6.68 -35.13 6.97
N MET A 387 5.74 -36.06 7.17
CA MET A 387 4.83 -36.49 6.11
C MET A 387 3.97 -35.33 5.60
N TYR A 388 3.37 -34.52 6.52
CA TYR A 388 2.54 -33.39 6.13
C TYR A 388 3.34 -32.31 5.39
N LEU A 389 4.50 -31.94 5.90
CA LEU A 389 5.37 -30.93 5.25
C LEU A 389 5.90 -31.40 3.90
N SER A 390 6.26 -32.70 3.77
CA SER A 390 6.66 -33.28 2.49
C SER A 390 5.53 -33.18 1.44
N PHE A 391 4.31 -33.55 1.81
CA PHE A 391 3.15 -33.37 0.93
C PHE A 391 2.87 -31.89 0.63
N ALA A 392 2.86 -31.04 1.64
CA ALA A 392 2.46 -29.64 1.51
C ALA A 392 3.44 -28.83 0.62
N LYS A 393 4.75 -29.17 0.66
CA LYS A 393 5.82 -28.52 -0.12
C LYS A 393 6.06 -29.18 -1.47
N ASP A 394 5.41 -30.31 -1.78
CA ASP A 394 5.60 -31.00 -3.04
C ASP A 394 5.11 -30.17 -4.23
N PRO A 395 5.91 -29.98 -5.29
CA PRO A 395 5.52 -29.20 -6.46
C PRO A 395 4.25 -29.73 -7.17
N SER A 396 3.93 -31.00 -7.00
CA SER A 396 2.69 -31.60 -7.54
C SER A 396 1.44 -31.27 -6.73
N THR A 397 1.60 -30.73 -5.52
CA THR A 397 0.48 -30.36 -4.64
C THR A 397 -0.07 -28.98 -5.06
N SER A 398 -1.22 -28.98 -5.72
CA SER A 398 -1.76 -27.80 -6.39
C SER A 398 -2.35 -26.72 -5.47
N TRP A 399 -2.87 -27.10 -4.29
CA TRP A 399 -3.56 -26.21 -3.35
C TRP A 399 -4.59 -25.28 -4.03
N PRO A 400 -5.63 -25.80 -4.70
CA PRO A 400 -6.57 -24.98 -5.47
C PRO A 400 -7.30 -23.93 -4.63
N GLY A 401 -7.59 -24.22 -3.36
CA GLY A 401 -8.14 -23.27 -2.39
C GLY A 401 -7.08 -22.55 -1.56
N ASN A 402 -5.78 -22.68 -1.88
CA ASN A 402 -4.67 -22.01 -1.22
C ASN A 402 -4.71 -22.15 0.31
N PHE A 403 -4.64 -21.04 1.07
CA PHE A 403 -4.71 -21.05 2.53
C PHE A 403 -6.05 -21.52 3.09
N ARG A 404 -7.15 -21.43 2.31
CA ARG A 404 -8.44 -21.98 2.73
C ARG A 404 -8.37 -23.49 2.91
N ASP A 405 -7.76 -24.20 1.95
CA ASP A 405 -7.56 -25.65 2.02
C ASP A 405 -6.53 -26.00 3.09
N PHE A 406 -5.42 -25.24 3.13
CA PHE A 406 -4.33 -25.45 4.06
C PHE A 406 -4.79 -25.30 5.52
N SER A 407 -5.39 -24.17 5.88
CA SER A 407 -5.91 -23.92 7.23
C SER A 407 -7.05 -24.87 7.58
N GLY A 408 -7.91 -25.20 6.60
CA GLY A 408 -8.97 -26.19 6.76
C GLY A 408 -8.45 -27.57 7.11
N SER A 409 -7.39 -28.04 6.42
CA SER A 409 -6.78 -29.36 6.71
C SER A 409 -6.15 -29.42 8.10
N ILE A 410 -5.43 -28.37 8.50
CA ILE A 410 -4.84 -28.30 9.84
C ILE A 410 -5.93 -28.28 10.91
N ARG A 411 -7.00 -27.52 10.72
CA ARG A 411 -8.13 -27.45 11.67
C ARG A 411 -8.81 -28.81 11.81
N ARG A 412 -9.03 -29.57 10.72
CA ARG A 412 -9.57 -30.94 10.77
C ARG A 412 -8.65 -31.87 11.55
N LEU A 413 -7.34 -31.82 11.27
CA LEU A 413 -6.35 -32.62 11.99
C LEU A 413 -6.33 -32.28 13.50
N CYS A 414 -6.36 -31.00 13.85
CA CYS A 414 -6.40 -30.57 15.25
C CYS A 414 -7.66 -31.02 15.97
N THR A 415 -8.83 -30.88 15.34
CA THR A 415 -10.12 -31.24 15.91
C THR A 415 -10.24 -32.75 16.15
N LEU A 416 -9.68 -33.54 15.25
CA LEU A 416 -9.74 -35.02 15.34
C LEU A 416 -8.61 -35.62 16.18
N ALA A 417 -7.63 -34.82 16.64
CA ALA A 417 -6.44 -35.31 17.32
C ALA A 417 -6.73 -35.86 18.73
N PRO A 418 -6.60 -37.17 18.99
CA PRO A 418 -6.81 -37.74 20.31
C PRO A 418 -5.79 -37.20 21.32
N ARG A 419 -6.26 -36.59 22.42
CA ARG A 419 -5.39 -35.97 23.43
C ARG A 419 -4.37 -34.95 22.85
N GLY A 420 -4.75 -34.23 21.77
CA GLY A 420 -3.92 -33.24 21.14
C GLY A 420 -2.73 -33.80 20.32
N ARG A 421 -2.72 -35.09 19.97
CA ARG A 421 -1.64 -35.72 19.21
C ARG A 421 -2.05 -36.07 17.79
N ILE A 422 -1.52 -35.36 16.81
CA ILE A 422 -1.71 -35.63 15.36
C ILE A 422 -0.74 -36.76 14.97
N THR A 423 -1.30 -37.88 14.51
CA THR A 423 -0.53 -39.07 14.13
C THR A 423 -0.35 -39.18 12.61
N ARG A 424 0.61 -40.01 12.17
CA ARG A 424 0.87 -40.27 10.76
C ARG A 424 -0.36 -40.84 10.01
N THR A 425 -1.14 -41.69 10.65
CA THR A 425 -2.35 -42.26 10.09
C THR A 425 -3.40 -41.19 9.80
N MET A 426 -3.58 -40.22 10.71
CA MET A 426 -4.49 -39.11 10.51
C MET A 426 -4.04 -38.22 9.34
N VAL A 427 -2.75 -37.93 9.27
CA VAL A 427 -2.18 -37.16 8.14
C VAL A 427 -2.38 -37.89 6.82
N SER A 428 -2.15 -39.21 6.75
CA SER A 428 -2.40 -40.00 5.54
C SER A 428 -3.87 -39.90 5.09
N SER A 429 -4.80 -40.09 6.02
CA SER A 429 -6.25 -40.00 5.71
C SER A 429 -6.66 -38.60 5.24
N GLU A 430 -6.08 -37.54 5.85
CA GLU A 430 -6.35 -36.16 5.46
C GLU A 430 -5.81 -35.84 4.05
N ILE A 431 -4.60 -36.31 3.73
CA ILE A 431 -4.02 -36.15 2.38
C ILE A 431 -4.89 -36.84 1.34
N ASP A 432 -5.37 -38.05 1.63
CA ASP A 432 -6.25 -38.78 0.72
C ASP A 432 -7.58 -38.04 0.52
N ALA A 433 -8.16 -37.51 1.59
CA ALA A 433 -9.37 -36.69 1.52
C ALA A 433 -9.17 -35.42 0.67
N LEU A 434 -8.08 -34.68 0.89
CA LEU A 434 -7.74 -33.52 0.06
C LEU A 434 -7.63 -33.86 -1.42
N ARG A 435 -6.95 -34.98 -1.74
CA ARG A 435 -6.82 -35.42 -3.14
C ARG A 435 -8.15 -35.74 -3.80
N VAL A 436 -9.04 -36.39 -3.08
CA VAL A 436 -10.40 -36.70 -3.56
C VAL A 436 -11.20 -35.43 -3.78
N ASP A 437 -11.16 -34.48 -2.82
CA ASP A 437 -11.86 -33.21 -2.91
C ASP A 437 -11.36 -32.38 -4.12
N TRP A 438 -10.04 -32.32 -4.33
CA TRP A 438 -9.48 -31.58 -5.45
C TRP A 438 -9.76 -32.21 -6.80
N GLN A 439 -9.75 -33.56 -6.91
CA GLN A 439 -10.15 -34.26 -8.14
C GLN A 439 -11.62 -34.00 -8.47
N SER A 440 -12.48 -34.02 -7.45
CA SER A 440 -13.91 -33.72 -7.63
C SER A 440 -14.16 -32.27 -8.06
N ALA A 441 -13.40 -31.33 -7.50
CA ALA A 441 -13.46 -29.92 -7.87
C ALA A 441 -12.98 -29.70 -9.33
N HIS A 442 -11.86 -30.31 -9.73
CA HIS A 442 -11.37 -30.25 -11.11
C HIS A 442 -12.37 -30.84 -12.10
N ALA A 443 -12.94 -32.00 -11.81
CA ALA A 443 -13.93 -32.62 -12.67
C ALA A 443 -15.19 -31.75 -12.85
N ASN A 444 -15.61 -31.06 -11.78
CA ASN A 444 -16.76 -30.17 -11.83
C ASN A 444 -16.44 -28.87 -12.60
N ASP A 445 -15.23 -28.34 -12.46
CA ASP A 445 -14.79 -27.16 -13.23
C ASP A 445 -14.60 -27.48 -14.71
N ASP A 446 -14.09 -28.69 -15.04
CA ASP A 446 -14.01 -29.18 -16.42
C ASP A 446 -15.40 -29.32 -17.05
N TYR A 447 -16.35 -29.90 -16.30
CA TYR A 447 -17.72 -30.01 -16.75
C TYR A 447 -18.36 -28.65 -17.00
N LYS A 448 -18.23 -27.70 -16.07
CA LYS A 448 -18.78 -26.34 -16.24
C LYS A 448 -18.17 -25.63 -17.43
N LEU A 449 -16.84 -25.71 -17.60
CA LEU A 449 -16.14 -25.06 -18.71
C LEU A 449 -16.60 -25.59 -20.07
N VAL A 450 -16.83 -26.90 -20.18
CA VAL A 450 -17.32 -27.54 -21.40
C VAL A 450 -18.81 -27.23 -21.62
N ALA A 451 -19.61 -27.21 -20.54
CA ALA A 451 -21.02 -26.85 -20.58
C ALA A 451 -21.25 -25.39 -21.02
N ASP A 452 -20.38 -24.46 -20.63
CA ASP A 452 -20.41 -23.06 -21.09
C ASP A 452 -20.33 -22.93 -22.63
N VAL A 453 -19.63 -23.87 -23.28
CA VAL A 453 -19.38 -23.81 -24.71
C VAL A 453 -20.35 -24.71 -25.48
N LEU A 454 -20.69 -25.88 -24.95
CA LEU A 454 -21.55 -26.87 -25.61
C LEU A 454 -23.03 -26.78 -25.21
N GLY A 455 -23.36 -26.06 -24.12
CA GLY A 455 -24.70 -26.05 -23.55
C GLY A 455 -25.16 -27.47 -23.14
N ASP A 456 -26.39 -27.83 -23.44
CA ASP A 456 -26.97 -29.12 -23.08
C ASP A 456 -26.26 -30.33 -23.74
N ALA A 457 -25.52 -30.12 -24.85
CA ALA A 457 -24.76 -31.17 -25.53
C ALA A 457 -23.55 -31.68 -24.70
N VAL A 458 -23.23 -31.07 -23.58
CA VAL A 458 -22.19 -31.57 -22.64
C VAL A 458 -22.53 -32.95 -22.09
N THR A 459 -23.83 -33.30 -21.99
CA THR A 459 -24.30 -34.61 -21.50
C THR A 459 -23.95 -35.76 -22.45
N ASP A 460 -23.67 -35.47 -23.71
CA ASP A 460 -23.32 -36.45 -24.75
C ASP A 460 -21.79 -36.63 -24.89
N VAL A 461 -21.00 -35.97 -24.05
CA VAL A 461 -19.53 -36.06 -24.05
C VAL A 461 -19.06 -37.09 -23.03
N ASP A 462 -18.32 -38.10 -23.52
CA ASP A 462 -17.70 -39.08 -22.61
C ASP A 462 -16.75 -38.45 -21.61
N PRO A 463 -16.66 -38.94 -20.33
CA PRO A 463 -15.78 -38.39 -19.31
C PRO A 463 -14.31 -38.26 -19.76
N PHE A 464 -13.83 -39.17 -20.58
CA PHE A 464 -12.47 -39.11 -21.13
C PHE A 464 -12.28 -37.92 -22.08
N ASP A 465 -13.22 -37.68 -22.96
CA ASP A 465 -13.19 -36.59 -23.93
C ASP A 465 -13.46 -35.23 -23.23
N LEU A 466 -14.27 -35.22 -22.17
CA LEU A 466 -14.57 -34.02 -21.37
C LEU A 466 -13.31 -33.38 -20.79
N VAL A 467 -12.44 -34.17 -20.17
CA VAL A 467 -11.18 -33.68 -19.60
C VAL A 467 -10.27 -33.11 -20.70
N GLN A 468 -10.16 -33.80 -21.83
CA GLN A 468 -9.33 -33.33 -22.95
C GLN A 468 -9.91 -32.06 -23.58
N LEU A 469 -11.23 -32.01 -23.76
CA LEU A 469 -11.92 -30.85 -24.34
C LEU A 469 -11.82 -29.64 -23.43
N ALA A 470 -11.93 -29.80 -22.12
CA ALA A 470 -11.73 -28.73 -21.14
C ALA A 470 -10.33 -28.11 -21.27
N GLU A 471 -9.28 -28.92 -21.38
CA GLU A 471 -7.91 -28.42 -21.55
C GLU A 471 -7.72 -27.74 -22.92
N VAL A 472 -8.35 -28.24 -23.97
CA VAL A 472 -8.33 -27.58 -25.27
C VAL A 472 -9.04 -26.23 -25.22
N ILE A 473 -10.21 -26.14 -24.58
CA ILE A 473 -10.94 -24.86 -24.41
C ILE A 473 -10.12 -23.86 -23.61
N ARG A 474 -9.50 -24.26 -22.49
CA ARG A 474 -8.60 -23.39 -21.70
C ARG A 474 -7.47 -22.84 -22.56
N THR A 475 -6.80 -23.70 -23.30
CA THR A 475 -5.68 -23.30 -24.15
C THR A 475 -6.15 -22.36 -25.27
N CYS A 476 -7.35 -22.61 -25.86
CA CYS A 476 -7.92 -21.73 -26.87
C CYS A 476 -8.23 -20.33 -26.32
N ARG A 477 -8.89 -20.24 -25.15
CA ARG A 477 -9.22 -18.96 -24.49
C ARG A 477 -7.97 -18.14 -24.14
N ASN A 478 -6.87 -18.79 -23.83
CA ASN A 478 -5.59 -18.15 -23.50
C ASN A 478 -4.68 -17.89 -24.71
N SER A 479 -5.15 -18.14 -25.92
CA SER A 479 -4.34 -18.01 -27.13
C SER A 479 -4.93 -16.97 -28.10
N SER A 480 -4.06 -16.21 -28.75
CA SER A 480 -4.47 -15.17 -29.71
C SER A 480 -4.99 -15.70 -31.05
N SER A 481 -4.81 -16.97 -31.33
CA SER A 481 -5.25 -17.60 -32.60
C SER A 481 -5.26 -19.12 -32.50
N LEU A 482 -6.06 -19.74 -33.37
CA LEU A 482 -6.09 -21.21 -33.52
C LEU A 482 -4.70 -21.83 -33.75
N SER A 483 -3.84 -21.13 -34.50
CA SER A 483 -2.46 -21.55 -34.75
C SER A 483 -1.58 -21.44 -33.47
N ALA A 484 -1.80 -20.45 -32.64
CA ALA A 484 -1.10 -20.29 -31.38
C ALA A 484 -1.50 -21.39 -30.38
N ALA A 485 -2.80 -21.63 -30.20
CA ALA A 485 -3.33 -22.72 -29.37
C ALA A 485 -2.83 -24.09 -29.83
N GLY A 486 -2.88 -24.36 -31.15
CA GLY A 486 -2.38 -25.61 -31.70
C GLY A 486 -0.88 -25.84 -31.47
N ARG A 487 -0.07 -24.78 -31.45
CA ARG A 487 1.37 -24.89 -31.12
C ARG A 487 1.61 -25.30 -29.67
N VAL A 488 0.80 -24.82 -28.77
CA VAL A 488 0.89 -25.17 -27.33
C VAL A 488 0.43 -26.64 -27.15
N LEU A 489 -0.77 -26.98 -27.62
CA LEU A 489 -1.36 -28.29 -27.41
C LEU A 489 -0.57 -29.43 -28.07
N PHE A 490 0.09 -29.17 -29.18
CA PHE A 490 0.81 -30.19 -29.95
C PHE A 490 2.33 -30.02 -29.89
N ALA A 491 2.89 -29.29 -28.90
CA ALA A 491 4.29 -28.92 -28.82
C ALA A 491 5.24 -30.11 -29.04
N VAL A 492 5.00 -31.24 -28.37
CA VAL A 492 5.86 -32.44 -28.45
C VAL A 492 5.68 -33.19 -29.79
N SER A 493 4.43 -33.39 -30.21
CA SER A 493 4.14 -34.17 -31.42
C SER A 493 4.46 -33.42 -32.72
N ARG A 494 4.55 -32.09 -32.66
CA ARG A 494 4.95 -31.22 -33.76
C ARG A 494 6.37 -31.52 -34.26
N GLY A 495 7.33 -31.73 -33.34
CA GLY A 495 8.73 -32.03 -33.70
C GLY A 495 8.93 -33.37 -34.42
N LYS A 496 7.95 -34.29 -34.35
CA LYS A 496 8.02 -35.61 -34.93
C LYS A 496 7.35 -35.72 -36.34
N ARG A 497 6.78 -34.61 -36.85
CA ARG A 497 6.00 -34.60 -38.12
C ARG A 497 6.72 -33.85 -39.24
N ARG A 498 6.59 -34.37 -40.48
CA ARG A 498 7.14 -33.72 -41.69
C ARG A 498 6.42 -32.41 -42.07
N THR A 499 5.10 -32.31 -41.81
CA THR A 499 4.28 -31.12 -42.09
C THR A 499 3.69 -30.61 -40.78
N GLN A 500 3.91 -29.34 -40.48
CA GLN A 500 3.44 -28.69 -39.25
C GLN A 500 2.17 -27.90 -39.55
N ASN A 501 1.00 -28.55 -39.46
CA ASN A 501 -0.30 -27.87 -39.57
C ASN A 501 -1.12 -28.07 -38.29
N ASP A 502 -0.66 -27.38 -37.22
CA ASP A 502 -1.25 -27.53 -35.90
C ASP A 502 -2.65 -26.88 -35.83
N ALA A 503 -2.90 -25.83 -36.62
CA ALA A 503 -4.22 -25.19 -36.71
C ALA A 503 -5.28 -26.14 -37.31
N ASP A 504 -4.95 -26.90 -38.36
CA ASP A 504 -5.87 -27.86 -38.94
C ASP A 504 -6.17 -29.05 -38.01
N ARG A 505 -5.14 -29.47 -37.26
CA ARG A 505 -5.32 -30.53 -36.25
C ARG A 505 -6.29 -30.10 -35.17
N LEU A 506 -6.12 -28.88 -34.65
CA LEU A 506 -6.99 -28.33 -33.63
C LEU A 506 -8.40 -28.10 -34.17
N ARG A 507 -8.54 -27.60 -35.40
CA ARG A 507 -9.84 -27.44 -36.05
C ARG A 507 -10.58 -28.78 -36.18
N LYS A 508 -9.87 -29.84 -36.60
CA LYS A 508 -10.45 -31.20 -36.71
C LYS A 508 -10.84 -31.77 -35.34
N TYR A 509 -10.09 -31.48 -34.30
CA TYR A 509 -10.45 -31.90 -32.95
C TYR A 509 -11.71 -31.20 -32.46
N LEU A 510 -11.77 -29.85 -32.56
CA LEU A 510 -12.94 -29.07 -32.19
C LEU A 510 -14.19 -29.48 -33.01
N GLY A 511 -14.01 -29.75 -34.30
CA GLY A 511 -15.09 -30.20 -35.20
C GLY A 511 -15.73 -31.55 -34.80
N LYS A 512 -15.06 -32.42 -34.02
CA LYS A 512 -15.68 -33.63 -33.44
C LYS A 512 -16.84 -33.30 -32.48
N PHE A 513 -16.78 -32.14 -31.86
CA PHE A 513 -17.78 -31.66 -30.90
C PHE A 513 -18.65 -30.55 -31.48
N GLY A 514 -18.57 -30.31 -32.80
CA GLY A 514 -19.33 -29.24 -33.44
C GLY A 514 -18.87 -27.81 -33.12
N LEU A 515 -17.65 -27.66 -32.60
CA LEU A 515 -17.11 -26.37 -32.16
C LEU A 515 -16.25 -25.72 -33.25
N GLU A 516 -16.37 -24.39 -33.34
CA GLU A 516 -15.49 -23.52 -34.11
C GLU A 516 -14.71 -22.58 -33.19
N TRP A 517 -13.57 -22.07 -33.67
CA TRP A 517 -12.73 -21.15 -32.89
C TRP A 517 -13.50 -19.94 -32.35
N GLY A 518 -14.46 -19.41 -33.09
CA GLY A 518 -15.23 -18.22 -32.70
C GLY A 518 -16.31 -18.51 -31.66
N ALA A 519 -16.56 -19.77 -31.32
CA ALA A 519 -17.55 -20.18 -30.30
C ALA A 519 -16.92 -20.47 -28.94
N ILE A 520 -15.61 -20.44 -28.83
CA ILE A 520 -14.82 -20.70 -27.62
C ILE A 520 -14.37 -19.39 -26.97
#